data_85105221ba47982fe3d998725731c1df
#
_entry.id   85105221ba47982fe3d998725731c1df
#
_cell.length_a   1.000
_cell.length_b   1.000
_cell.length_c   1.000
_cell.angle_alpha   90.00
_cell.angle_beta   90.00
_cell.angle_gamma   90.00
#
_symmetry.space_group_name_H-M   'P 1'
#
loop_
_entity.id
_entity.type
_entity.pdbx_description
1 polymer ?
#
loop_
_entity_poly.entity_id
_entity_poly.type
_entity_poly.pdbx_seq_one_letter_code
_entity_poly.pdbx_strand_id
1 'polypeptide(L)'
;MIAPEYSLRDGTSLPAIGLGTYGLNEQAGIEAIVSGIAEGYRLLDTAYNYGNEDVVGEAVRRSGVDRSDLVITTKLPGRHHGYDETIASLEESRRRLDVEWVDLYLIHWPLPRIDKFVDSWKAMIRLRERGLVRSIGVSNFTADMLDRLDRETGVVPSVNQIELHPYF
;
A
#
# COMPACT_ATOMS: atom_id res chain seq x y z
N MET A 1 8.56 -19.92 9.15
CA MET A 1 9.37 -19.93 7.90
C MET A 1 9.17 -18.56 7.26
N ILE A 2 10.24 -17.78 7.10
CA ILE A 2 10.12 -16.45 6.44
C ILE A 2 9.90 -16.71 4.95
N ALA A 3 8.87 -16.09 4.36
CA ALA A 3 8.59 -16.21 2.93
C ALA A 3 9.76 -15.62 2.10
N PRO A 4 10.06 -16.17 0.92
CA PRO A 4 11.04 -15.54 0.02
C PRO A 4 10.59 -14.13 -0.35
N GLU A 5 11.56 -13.29 -0.74
CA GLU A 5 11.30 -11.92 -1.17
C GLU A 5 11.55 -11.75 -2.67
N TYR A 6 10.79 -10.87 -3.29
CA TYR A 6 10.99 -10.43 -4.67
C TYR A 6 11.56 -9.02 -4.70
N SER A 7 12.66 -8.83 -5.41
CA SER A 7 13.20 -7.51 -5.68
C SER A 7 12.31 -6.75 -6.66
N LEU A 8 11.96 -5.53 -6.31
CA LEU A 8 11.21 -4.62 -7.17
C LEU A 8 12.16 -3.78 -8.03
N ARG A 9 11.64 -3.20 -9.10
CA ARG A 9 12.42 -2.40 -10.05
C ARG A 9 13.04 -1.12 -9.45
N ASP A 10 12.49 -0.61 -8.35
CA ASP A 10 12.99 0.57 -7.64
C ASP A 10 14.04 0.24 -6.56
N GLY A 11 14.46 -1.02 -6.48
CA GLY A 11 15.47 -1.50 -5.54
C GLY A 11 14.93 -1.91 -4.18
N THR A 12 13.62 -1.76 -3.94
CA THR A 12 12.96 -2.30 -2.74
C THR A 12 12.65 -3.79 -2.91
N SER A 13 12.22 -4.46 -1.85
CA SER A 13 11.76 -5.85 -1.91
C SER A 13 10.38 -6.02 -1.29
N LEU A 14 9.67 -7.07 -1.72
CA LEU A 14 8.39 -7.49 -1.16
C LEU A 14 8.44 -8.96 -0.77
N PRO A 15 7.96 -9.34 0.43
CA PRO A 15 7.67 -10.73 0.75
C PRO A 15 6.72 -11.36 -0.26
N ALA A 16 6.99 -12.60 -0.67
CA ALA A 16 6.20 -13.32 -1.66
C ALA A 16 4.75 -13.59 -1.23
N ILE A 17 4.50 -13.56 0.08
CA ILE A 17 3.18 -13.80 0.68
C ILE A 17 2.89 -12.65 1.64
N GLY A 18 1.71 -12.06 1.51
CA GLY A 18 1.20 -11.02 2.39
C GLY A 18 -0.09 -11.41 3.09
N LEU A 19 -0.36 -10.77 4.21
CA LEU A 19 -1.61 -10.87 4.94
C LEU A 19 -2.53 -9.71 4.54
N GLY A 20 -3.63 -10.02 3.84
CA GLY A 20 -4.70 -9.07 3.56
C GLY A 20 -5.53 -8.79 4.82
N THR A 21 -5.83 -7.52 5.07
CA THR A 21 -6.51 -7.11 6.30
C THR A 21 -7.97 -6.69 6.09
N TYR A 22 -8.49 -6.82 4.87
CA TYR A 22 -9.89 -6.49 4.59
C TYR A 22 -10.84 -7.26 5.50
N GLY A 23 -11.74 -6.55 6.19
CA GLY A 23 -12.70 -7.15 7.13
C GLY A 23 -12.13 -7.50 8.51
N LEU A 24 -10.82 -7.33 8.76
CA LEU A 24 -10.23 -7.50 10.07
C LEU A 24 -10.40 -6.21 10.88
N ASN A 25 -11.41 -6.18 11.72
CA ASN A 25 -11.80 -4.99 12.47
C ASN A 25 -11.75 -5.25 13.98
N GLU A 26 -11.73 -4.18 14.76
CA GLU A 26 -11.82 -4.19 16.22
C GLU A 26 -10.76 -5.11 16.87
N GLN A 27 -11.04 -5.58 18.09
CA GLN A 27 -10.11 -6.42 18.86
C GLN A 27 -9.81 -7.76 18.16
N ALA A 28 -10.80 -8.38 17.54
CA ALA A 28 -10.60 -9.64 16.80
C ALA A 28 -9.68 -9.46 15.59
N GLY A 29 -9.76 -8.32 14.90
CA GLY A 29 -8.86 -7.98 13.80
C GLY A 29 -7.42 -7.79 14.29
N ILE A 30 -7.23 -7.11 15.42
CA ILE A 30 -5.91 -6.94 16.03
C ILE A 30 -5.29 -8.32 16.35
N GLU A 31 -6.04 -9.20 17.03
CA GLU A 31 -5.57 -10.53 17.41
C GLU A 31 -5.21 -11.38 16.19
N ALA A 32 -6.02 -11.34 15.15
CA ALA A 32 -5.76 -12.05 13.90
C ALA A 32 -4.45 -11.58 13.22
N ILE A 33 -4.24 -10.26 13.14
CA ILE A 33 -3.03 -9.69 12.53
C ILE A 33 -1.79 -10.01 13.39
N VAL A 34 -1.87 -9.87 14.72
CA VAL A 34 -0.78 -10.25 15.64
C VAL A 34 -0.41 -11.72 15.48
N SER A 35 -1.43 -12.60 15.41
CA SER A 35 -1.21 -14.04 15.17
C SER A 35 -0.52 -14.27 13.81
N GLY A 36 -0.96 -13.60 12.74
CA GLY A 36 -0.33 -13.70 11.43
C GLY A 36 1.14 -13.27 11.45
N ILE A 37 1.46 -12.17 12.14
CA ILE A 37 2.86 -11.72 12.31
C ILE A 37 3.69 -12.76 13.08
N ALA A 38 3.13 -13.35 14.12
CA ALA A 38 3.77 -14.42 14.90
C ALA A 38 4.05 -15.68 14.06
N GLU A 39 3.15 -16.02 13.13
CA GLU A 39 3.32 -17.12 12.17
C GLU A 39 4.33 -16.80 11.04
N GLY A 40 4.83 -15.57 10.97
CA GLY A 40 5.90 -15.19 10.04
C GLY A 40 5.47 -14.32 8.87
N TYR A 41 4.23 -13.84 8.81
CA TYR A 41 3.86 -12.81 7.83
C TYR A 41 4.66 -11.54 8.11
N ARG A 42 5.19 -10.94 7.04
CA ARG A 42 5.96 -9.68 7.10
C ARG A 42 5.41 -8.61 6.17
N LEU A 43 4.51 -8.95 5.26
CA LEU A 43 3.76 -8.02 4.41
C LEU A 43 2.31 -7.94 4.90
N LEU A 44 1.88 -6.75 5.32
CA LEU A 44 0.52 -6.44 5.72
C LEU A 44 -0.12 -5.54 4.65
N ASP A 45 -1.19 -6.01 4.04
CA ASP A 45 -1.90 -5.29 2.98
C ASP A 45 -3.22 -4.73 3.50
N THR A 46 -3.26 -3.42 3.72
CA THR A 46 -4.46 -2.67 4.07
C THR A 46 -4.82 -1.65 2.99
N ALA A 47 -5.82 -0.82 3.24
CA ALA A 47 -6.21 0.30 2.40
C ALA A 47 -7.01 1.32 3.22
N TYR A 48 -6.96 2.59 2.81
CA TYR A 48 -7.78 3.66 3.40
C TYR A 48 -9.28 3.27 3.46
N ASN A 49 -9.79 2.66 2.39
CA ASN A 49 -11.18 2.26 2.26
C ASN A 49 -11.61 1.09 3.15
N TYR A 50 -10.66 0.35 3.72
CA TYR A 50 -11.01 -0.76 4.62
C TYR A 50 -11.47 -0.27 5.99
N GLY A 51 -11.13 0.98 6.35
CA GLY A 51 -11.54 1.60 7.60
C GLY A 51 -10.89 1.00 8.83
N ASN A 52 -9.79 0.26 8.67
CA ASN A 52 -9.12 -0.48 9.74
C ASN A 52 -7.60 -0.23 9.82
N GLU A 53 -7.13 0.89 9.27
CA GLU A 53 -5.72 1.23 9.34
C GLU A 53 -5.21 1.40 10.79
N ASP A 54 -6.06 1.87 11.69
CA ASP A 54 -5.80 1.97 13.13
C ASP A 54 -5.66 0.59 13.80
N VAL A 55 -6.49 -0.37 13.40
CA VAL A 55 -6.40 -1.78 13.83
C VAL A 55 -5.06 -2.39 13.39
N VAL A 56 -4.63 -2.14 12.16
CA VAL A 56 -3.33 -2.61 11.64
C VAL A 56 -2.20 -1.97 12.43
N GLY A 57 -2.23 -0.66 12.67
CA GLY A 57 -1.22 0.05 13.45
C GLY A 57 -1.10 -0.49 14.88
N GLU A 58 -2.22 -0.73 15.55
CA GLU A 58 -2.25 -1.33 16.89
C GLU A 58 -1.70 -2.76 16.89
N ALA A 59 -2.04 -3.57 15.90
CA ALA A 59 -1.52 -4.93 15.77
C ALA A 59 0.01 -4.94 15.57
N VAL A 60 0.54 -4.02 14.76
CA VAL A 60 1.98 -3.85 14.58
C VAL A 60 2.67 -3.55 15.91
N ARG A 61 2.15 -2.61 16.71
CA ARG A 61 2.71 -2.29 18.04
C ARG A 61 2.67 -3.49 19.00
N ARG A 62 1.57 -4.25 18.99
CA ARG A 62 1.40 -5.42 19.88
C ARG A 62 2.20 -6.64 19.44
N SER A 63 2.63 -6.72 18.20
CA SER A 63 3.32 -7.88 17.65
C SER A 63 4.70 -8.13 18.27
N GLY A 64 5.34 -7.08 18.80
CA GLY A 64 6.71 -7.13 19.31
C GLY A 64 7.78 -7.27 18.21
N VAL A 65 7.39 -7.21 16.92
CA VAL A 65 8.31 -7.21 15.78
C VAL A 65 8.68 -5.77 15.45
N ASP A 66 9.97 -5.53 15.17
CA ASP A 66 10.42 -4.19 14.78
C ASP A 66 9.69 -3.70 13.54
N ARG A 67 9.29 -2.42 13.54
CA ARG A 67 8.60 -1.79 12.39
C ARG A 67 9.37 -1.93 11.09
N SER A 68 10.70 -1.92 11.15
CA SER A 68 11.59 -2.06 9.99
C SER A 68 11.58 -3.47 9.38
N ASP A 69 11.14 -4.48 10.11
CA ASP A 69 11.01 -5.86 9.65
C ASP A 69 9.64 -6.14 9.01
N LEU A 70 8.75 -5.15 9.00
CA LEU A 70 7.42 -5.26 8.43
C LEU A 70 7.28 -4.36 7.18
N VAL A 71 6.63 -4.88 6.18
CA VAL A 71 6.20 -4.14 4.98
C VAL A 71 4.72 -3.82 5.13
N ILE A 72 4.38 -2.55 5.24
CA ILE A 72 2.99 -2.09 5.32
C ILE A 72 2.60 -1.46 3.99
N THR A 73 1.58 -2.04 3.36
CA THR A 73 0.93 -1.49 2.17
C THR A 73 -0.37 -0.83 2.55
N THR A 74 -0.59 0.40 2.09
CA THR A 74 -1.93 1.02 2.07
C THR A 74 -2.24 1.62 0.70
N LYS A 75 -3.49 2.06 0.48
CA LYS A 75 -3.96 2.41 -0.85
C LYS A 75 -4.76 3.72 -0.83
N LEU A 76 -4.48 4.57 -1.82
CA LEU A 76 -5.21 5.81 -2.09
C LEU A 76 -6.63 5.52 -2.54
N PRO A 77 -7.66 6.00 -1.84
CA PRO A 77 -9.05 5.83 -2.29
C PRO A 77 -9.37 6.75 -3.47
N GLY A 78 -10.27 6.29 -4.34
CA GLY A 78 -10.62 7.05 -5.55
C GLY A 78 -11.18 8.46 -5.31
N ARG A 79 -11.87 8.67 -4.18
CA ARG A 79 -12.38 10.00 -3.79
C ARG A 79 -11.30 11.01 -3.43
N HIS A 80 -10.07 10.56 -3.23
CA HIS A 80 -8.90 11.40 -2.91
C HIS A 80 -7.92 11.50 -4.09
N HIS A 81 -8.36 11.22 -5.32
CA HIS A 81 -7.53 11.45 -6.49
C HIS A 81 -7.31 12.94 -6.72
N GLY A 82 -6.09 13.31 -7.05
CA GLY A 82 -5.57 14.66 -7.22
C GLY A 82 -4.23 14.81 -6.53
N TYR A 83 -3.49 15.87 -6.80
CA TYR A 83 -2.14 16.05 -6.25
C TYR A 83 -2.17 16.32 -4.74
N ASP A 84 -2.89 17.35 -4.31
CA ASP A 84 -2.94 17.75 -2.90
C ASP A 84 -3.77 16.77 -2.07
N GLU A 85 -4.86 16.25 -2.64
CA GLU A 85 -5.72 15.25 -2.00
C GLU A 85 -4.97 13.93 -1.73
N THR A 86 -4.07 13.54 -2.64
CA THR A 86 -3.21 12.35 -2.45
C THR A 86 -2.24 12.55 -1.29
N ILE A 87 -1.64 13.74 -1.17
CA ILE A 87 -0.74 14.07 -0.07
C ILE A 87 -1.52 14.02 1.26
N ALA A 88 -2.65 14.69 1.35
CA ALA A 88 -3.50 14.71 2.53
C ALA A 88 -3.97 13.29 2.93
N SER A 89 -4.30 12.47 1.93
CA SER A 89 -4.74 11.08 2.16
C SER A 89 -3.63 10.20 2.76
N LEU A 90 -2.39 10.34 2.29
CA LEU A 90 -1.27 9.60 2.89
C LEU A 90 -1.01 10.04 4.33
N GLU A 91 -1.03 11.35 4.62
CA GLU A 91 -0.83 11.84 5.98
C GLU A 91 -1.90 11.31 6.94
N GLU A 92 -3.15 11.21 6.50
CA GLU A 92 -4.22 10.59 7.28
C GLU A 92 -4.00 9.09 7.48
N SER A 93 -3.59 8.34 6.43
CA SER A 93 -3.25 6.93 6.55
C SER A 93 -2.10 6.69 7.53
N ARG A 94 -1.02 7.50 7.45
CA ARG A 94 0.12 7.41 8.37
C ARG A 94 -0.28 7.68 9.81
N ARG A 95 -1.15 8.66 10.03
CA ARG A 95 -1.69 8.98 11.37
C ARG A 95 -2.51 7.82 11.94
N ARG A 96 -3.37 7.16 11.13
CA ARG A 96 -4.17 6.01 11.56
C ARG A 96 -3.30 4.79 11.85
N LEU A 97 -2.36 4.50 10.95
CA LEU A 97 -1.39 3.42 11.12
C LEU A 97 -0.39 3.67 12.26
N ASP A 98 -0.27 4.92 12.70
CA ASP A 98 0.71 5.38 13.69
C ASP A 98 2.15 5.03 13.27
N VAL A 99 2.51 5.44 12.03
CA VAL A 99 3.82 5.17 11.43
C VAL A 99 4.44 6.43 10.82
N GLU A 100 5.77 6.48 10.82
CA GLU A 100 6.52 7.58 10.19
C GLU A 100 6.54 7.47 8.67
N TRP A 101 6.53 6.26 8.12
CA TRP A 101 6.51 5.98 6.67
C TRP A 101 5.65 4.76 6.37
N VAL A 102 5.20 4.68 5.11
CA VAL A 102 4.56 3.51 4.53
C VAL A 102 5.54 2.83 3.57
N ASP A 103 5.60 1.51 3.54
CA ASP A 103 6.54 0.79 2.69
C ASP A 103 6.08 0.73 1.24
N LEU A 104 4.78 0.51 1.01
CA LEU A 104 4.21 0.50 -0.33
C LEU A 104 2.89 1.29 -0.34
N TYR A 105 2.79 2.31 -1.20
CA TYR A 105 1.57 3.07 -1.40
C TYR A 105 1.02 2.86 -2.81
N LEU A 106 -0.23 2.44 -2.93
CA LEU A 106 -0.87 2.10 -4.20
C LEU A 106 -2.01 3.06 -4.53
N ILE A 107 -2.19 3.42 -5.81
CA ILE A 107 -3.48 3.92 -6.28
C ILE A 107 -4.44 2.73 -6.34
N HIS A 108 -5.51 2.74 -5.53
CA HIS A 108 -6.39 1.58 -5.35
C HIS A 108 -7.16 1.19 -6.63
N TRP A 109 -7.64 2.19 -7.37
CA TRP A 109 -8.32 2.06 -8.65
C TRP A 109 -7.99 3.24 -9.56
N PRO A 110 -7.84 3.08 -10.88
CA PRO A 110 -7.45 4.17 -11.78
C PRO A 110 -8.54 5.23 -11.97
N LEU A 111 -9.82 4.86 -11.89
CA LEU A 111 -10.99 5.71 -12.12
C LEU A 111 -10.87 6.61 -13.37
N PRO A 112 -10.79 6.03 -14.59
CA PRO A 112 -10.48 6.78 -15.81
C PRO A 112 -11.52 7.85 -16.14
N ARG A 113 -12.76 7.74 -15.64
CA ARG A 113 -13.79 8.78 -15.82
C ARG A 113 -13.50 10.08 -15.07
N ILE A 114 -12.73 10.00 -13.98
CA ILE A 114 -12.30 11.16 -13.19
C ILE A 114 -11.02 11.74 -13.77
N ASP A 115 -10.19 10.89 -14.35
CA ASP A 115 -8.93 11.20 -15.04
C ASP A 115 -7.93 12.02 -14.21
N LYS A 116 -7.82 11.71 -12.91
CA LYS A 116 -6.89 12.36 -11.98
C LYS A 116 -5.75 11.44 -11.49
N PHE A 117 -5.65 10.21 -12.00
CA PHE A 117 -4.66 9.25 -11.49
C PHE A 117 -3.21 9.67 -11.83
N VAL A 118 -2.98 10.42 -12.91
CA VAL A 118 -1.65 10.95 -13.25
C VAL A 118 -1.23 12.02 -12.24
N ASP A 119 -2.13 12.91 -11.83
CA ASP A 119 -1.83 13.92 -10.80
C ASP A 119 -1.59 13.26 -9.44
N SER A 120 -2.37 12.23 -9.10
CA SER A 120 -2.13 11.40 -7.92
C SER A 120 -0.76 10.72 -7.98
N TRP A 121 -0.38 10.21 -9.15
CA TRP A 121 0.92 9.57 -9.35
C TRP A 121 2.09 10.54 -9.17
N LYS A 122 1.98 11.77 -9.70
CA LYS A 122 2.97 12.84 -9.45
C LYS A 122 3.12 13.16 -7.97
N ALA A 123 2.01 13.19 -7.23
CA ALA A 123 2.04 13.37 -5.78
C ALA A 123 2.75 12.21 -5.08
N MET A 124 2.49 10.96 -5.48
CA MET A 124 3.14 9.77 -4.91
C MET A 124 4.66 9.76 -5.18
N ILE A 125 5.10 10.19 -6.37
CA ILE A 125 6.52 10.39 -6.67
C ILE A 125 7.12 11.38 -5.67
N ARG A 126 6.46 12.52 -5.44
CA ARG A 126 6.92 13.51 -4.48
C ARG A 126 6.96 13.01 -3.04
N LEU A 127 5.98 12.21 -2.64
CA LEU A 127 5.94 11.59 -1.31
C LEU A 127 7.09 10.61 -1.11
N ARG A 128 7.45 9.83 -2.13
CA ARG A 128 8.62 8.94 -2.13
C ARG A 128 9.93 9.73 -2.02
N GLU A 129 10.10 10.81 -2.78
CA GLU A 129 11.27 11.69 -2.69
C GLU A 129 11.47 12.28 -1.29
N ARG A 130 10.37 12.54 -0.58
CA ARG A 130 10.39 13.01 0.82
C ARG A 130 10.64 11.91 1.84
N GLY A 131 10.73 10.64 1.42
CA GLY A 131 10.93 9.50 2.32
C GLY A 131 9.70 9.09 3.13
N LEU A 132 8.50 9.60 2.79
CA LEU A 132 7.24 9.25 3.47
C LEU A 132 6.66 7.93 2.96
N VAL A 133 7.11 7.49 1.79
CA VAL A 133 6.79 6.20 1.18
C VAL A 133 8.10 5.61 0.63
N ARG A 134 8.34 4.32 0.83
CA ARG A 134 9.54 3.64 0.29
C ARG A 134 9.37 3.26 -1.17
N SER A 135 8.22 2.67 -1.51
CA SER A 135 7.87 2.24 -2.86
C SER A 135 6.47 2.70 -3.24
N ILE A 136 6.26 2.96 -4.53
CA ILE A 136 4.97 3.40 -5.07
C ILE A 136 4.51 2.48 -6.19
N GLY A 137 3.21 2.24 -6.23
CA GLY A 137 2.59 1.37 -7.22
C GLY A 137 1.13 1.69 -7.47
N VAL A 138 0.49 0.81 -8.17
CA VAL A 138 -0.93 0.94 -8.56
C VAL A 138 -1.67 -0.38 -8.32
N SER A 139 -2.99 -0.33 -8.42
CA SER A 139 -3.84 -1.51 -8.38
C SER A 139 -4.94 -1.40 -9.44
N ASN A 140 -5.21 -2.50 -10.14
CA ASN A 140 -6.23 -2.61 -11.18
C ASN A 140 -5.99 -1.72 -12.42
N PHE A 141 -4.74 -1.45 -12.75
CA PHE A 141 -4.37 -0.67 -13.95
C PHE A 141 -4.22 -1.58 -15.17
N THR A 142 -4.67 -1.10 -16.32
CA THR A 142 -4.41 -1.72 -17.62
C THR A 142 -3.04 -1.32 -18.17
N ALA A 143 -2.54 -2.03 -19.19
CA ALA A 143 -1.27 -1.70 -19.83
C ALA A 143 -1.24 -0.25 -20.35
N ASP A 144 -2.29 0.21 -21.04
CA ASP A 144 -2.37 1.58 -21.56
C ASP A 144 -2.27 2.65 -20.46
N MET A 145 -2.82 2.36 -19.26
CA MET A 145 -2.73 3.28 -18.13
C MET A 145 -1.31 3.30 -17.55
N LEU A 146 -0.63 2.16 -17.49
CA LEU A 146 0.77 2.07 -17.07
C LEU A 146 1.67 2.83 -18.05
N ASP A 147 1.48 2.65 -19.36
CA ASP A 147 2.20 3.36 -20.41
C ASP A 147 1.96 4.87 -20.32
N ARG A 148 0.75 5.29 -19.96
CA ARG A 148 0.43 6.70 -19.74
C ARG A 148 1.19 7.28 -18.55
N LEU A 149 1.29 6.55 -17.43
CA LEU A 149 2.08 7.00 -16.28
C LEU A 149 3.55 7.19 -16.65
N ASP A 150 4.13 6.22 -17.36
CA ASP A 150 5.53 6.31 -17.83
C ASP A 150 5.72 7.50 -18.76
N ARG A 151 4.90 7.62 -19.78
CA ARG A 151 4.99 8.71 -20.77
C ARG A 151 4.86 10.10 -20.16
N GLU A 152 3.97 10.28 -19.17
CA GLU A 152 3.68 11.60 -18.60
C GLU A 152 4.58 11.95 -17.39
N THR A 153 5.25 10.97 -16.77
CA THR A 153 6.04 11.22 -15.56
C THR A 153 7.47 10.66 -15.61
N GLY A 154 7.77 9.75 -16.54
CA GLY A 154 9.04 9.04 -16.59
C GLY A 154 9.24 8.03 -15.44
N VAL A 155 8.21 7.76 -14.65
CA VAL A 155 8.27 6.84 -13.51
C VAL A 155 7.22 5.76 -13.67
N VAL A 156 7.69 4.51 -13.79
CA VAL A 156 6.85 3.33 -13.88
C VAL A 156 6.55 2.78 -12.49
N PRO A 157 5.29 2.39 -12.20
CA PRO A 157 4.94 1.73 -10.94
C PRO A 157 5.79 0.49 -10.66
N SER A 158 6.22 0.33 -9.40
CA SER A 158 6.98 -0.85 -8.97
C SER A 158 6.10 -2.10 -8.84
N VAL A 159 4.80 -1.89 -8.59
CA VAL A 159 3.79 -2.93 -8.40
C VAL A 159 2.50 -2.53 -9.12
N ASN A 160 1.84 -3.48 -9.75
CA ASN A 160 0.43 -3.40 -10.12
C ASN A 160 -0.31 -4.57 -9.47
N GLN A 161 -1.04 -4.30 -8.41
CA GLN A 161 -1.80 -5.32 -7.68
C GLN A 161 -3.11 -5.61 -8.40
N ILE A 162 -3.36 -6.88 -8.71
CA ILE A 162 -4.59 -7.32 -9.38
C ILE A 162 -5.24 -8.47 -8.61
N GLU A 163 -6.55 -8.63 -8.77
CA GLU A 163 -7.23 -9.86 -8.35
C GLU A 163 -6.85 -11.00 -9.29
N LEU A 164 -6.42 -12.13 -8.73
CA LEU A 164 -6.08 -13.33 -9.47
C LEU A 164 -6.32 -14.56 -8.60
N HIS A 165 -7.17 -15.46 -9.05
CA HIS A 165 -7.42 -16.76 -8.40
C HIS A 165 -7.94 -17.78 -9.42
N PRO A 166 -7.96 -19.10 -9.10
CA PRO A 166 -8.29 -20.17 -10.07
C PRO A 166 -9.67 -20.08 -10.71
N TYR A 167 -10.59 -19.34 -10.13
CA TYR A 167 -11.98 -19.19 -10.62
C TYR A 167 -12.24 -17.84 -11.32
N PHE A 168 -11.18 -17.10 -11.65
CA PHE A 168 -11.30 -15.77 -12.27
C PHE A 168 -10.55 -15.71 -13.60
#